data_2d1f44a3094e95778e7ea53189728a8d
#
_entry.id   2d1f44a3094e95778e7ea53189728a8d
#
_cell.length_a   1.000
_cell.length_b   1.000
_cell.length_c   1.000
_cell.angle_alpha   90.00
_cell.angle_beta   90.00
_cell.angle_gamma   90.00
#
_symmetry.space_group_name_H-M   'P 1'
#
loop_
_entity.id
_entity.type
_entity.pdbx_description
1 polymer ?
#
loop_
_entity_poly.entity_id
_entity_poly.type
_entity_poly.pdbx_seq_one_letter_code
_entity_poly.pdbx_strand_id
1 'polypeptide(L)'
;MIQKLFGFNPATMTLRKEVIGGITTFLTMAYILAVNPSILSATGMDAGAVFTTTCLSAVVGTLVMALYAKLPFALAPGMGLNAFFAYTVVLTMGYSWQFALTAVLIEGIIFILLTVTGLRKYIVNAIPLVLRRAISPGIGLFIAFVGLKSAGIVTSSEATFITLGNMHDPAVLLGIFGIVLTASLLVKGVTGSLLIGILITTVVGIPFGITNFGGILSAPPSIEPIFWQFEWHNILTVDMVVVVLTFLFIDMFDTIGTLIGVSNRAGMVDDDGNVKNLNQAFMADAVGTTVGAMLGSSTVTTYVESASGVNVGGRSGLTSFTTALCFTVALLFAPLFLAIPSQATAAALVLVGVMMMHDVRKVDFSDYVTGIPCFICIVLMPLTYSISDGILMGVISYVLIHLLSGTLKDKDARNNINWATILMAILFICRYAFL
;
A
#
# COMPACT_ATOMS: atom_id res chain seq x y z
N MET A 1 28.84 -7.90 -17.91
CA MET A 1 28.46 -6.83 -16.99
C MET A 1 27.00 -6.95 -16.55
N ILE A 2 26.04 -6.99 -17.47
CA ILE A 2 24.58 -7.13 -17.20
C ILE A 2 24.25 -8.36 -16.35
N GLN A 3 24.87 -9.53 -16.61
CA GLN A 3 24.67 -10.75 -15.84
C GLN A 3 24.98 -10.58 -14.33
N LYS A 4 26.12 -9.97 -14.01
CA LYS A 4 26.51 -9.76 -12.60
C LYS A 4 25.67 -8.69 -11.93
N LEU A 5 25.29 -7.63 -12.66
CA LEU A 5 24.61 -6.47 -12.11
C LEU A 5 23.13 -6.79 -11.81
N PHE A 6 22.44 -7.43 -12.72
CA PHE A 6 20.99 -7.68 -12.66
C PHE A 6 20.59 -9.14 -12.41
N GLY A 7 21.54 -10.06 -12.29
CA GLY A 7 21.22 -11.49 -12.19
C GLY A 7 20.65 -12.08 -13.48
N PHE A 8 20.85 -11.42 -14.63
CA PHE A 8 20.37 -11.86 -15.94
C PHE A 8 21.13 -13.09 -16.42
N ASN A 9 20.41 -14.16 -16.80
CA ASN A 9 21.00 -15.37 -17.36
C ASN A 9 20.59 -15.53 -18.84
N PRO A 10 21.48 -15.31 -19.82
CA PRO A 10 21.16 -15.38 -21.23
C PRO A 10 20.76 -16.76 -21.71
N ALA A 11 21.06 -17.83 -20.97
CA ALA A 11 20.65 -19.19 -21.32
C ALA A 11 19.15 -19.44 -21.08
N THR A 12 18.55 -18.73 -20.13
CA THR A 12 17.13 -18.93 -19.73
C THR A 12 16.28 -17.68 -19.90
N MET A 13 16.89 -16.50 -20.09
CA MET A 13 16.23 -15.20 -20.15
C MET A 13 16.55 -14.48 -21.45
N THR A 14 15.62 -13.66 -21.95
CA THR A 14 15.84 -12.83 -23.14
C THR A 14 15.69 -11.36 -22.79
N LEU A 15 16.59 -10.53 -23.30
CA LEU A 15 16.57 -9.07 -23.06
C LEU A 15 15.20 -8.45 -23.41
N ARG A 16 14.61 -8.90 -24.53
CA ARG A 16 13.30 -8.41 -24.97
C ARG A 16 12.20 -8.67 -23.93
N LYS A 17 12.16 -9.87 -23.33
CA LYS A 17 11.15 -10.20 -22.31
C LYS A 17 11.36 -9.41 -21.03
N GLU A 18 12.61 -9.17 -20.64
CA GLU A 18 12.93 -8.36 -19.47
C GLU A 18 12.44 -6.92 -19.65
N VAL A 19 12.73 -6.29 -20.80
CA VAL A 19 12.31 -4.92 -21.11
C VAL A 19 10.79 -4.83 -21.23
N ILE A 20 10.13 -5.75 -21.96
CA ILE A 20 8.67 -5.76 -22.07
C ILE A 20 8.05 -6.00 -20.70
N GLY A 21 8.61 -6.90 -19.88
CA GLY A 21 8.18 -7.14 -18.51
C GLY A 21 8.23 -5.88 -17.66
N GLY A 22 9.32 -5.12 -17.74
CA GLY A 22 9.46 -3.87 -16.99
C GLY A 22 8.47 -2.77 -17.44
N ILE A 23 8.26 -2.60 -18.73
CA ILE A 23 7.24 -1.68 -19.26
C ILE A 23 5.85 -2.13 -18.84
N THR A 24 5.55 -3.43 -18.89
CA THR A 24 4.26 -3.98 -18.46
C THR A 24 4.01 -3.73 -16.98
N THR A 25 5.00 -3.95 -16.12
CA THR A 25 4.92 -3.63 -14.68
C THR A 25 4.64 -2.15 -14.48
N PHE A 26 5.39 -1.26 -15.14
CA PHE A 26 5.16 0.18 -15.05
C PHE A 26 3.72 0.54 -15.44
N LEU A 27 3.23 0.09 -16.60
CA LEU A 27 1.89 0.41 -17.08
C LEU A 27 0.78 -0.07 -16.14
N THR A 28 1.00 -1.18 -15.43
CA THR A 28 0.01 -1.69 -14.47
C THR A 28 0.01 -0.95 -13.14
N MET A 29 1.13 -0.34 -12.73
CA MET A 29 1.26 0.37 -11.47
C MET A 29 1.35 1.90 -11.59
N ALA A 30 1.45 2.45 -12.80
CA ALA A 30 1.62 3.90 -13.01
C ALA A 30 0.43 4.76 -12.53
N TYR A 31 -0.71 4.15 -12.24
CA TYR A 31 -1.84 4.82 -11.62
C TYR A 31 -1.47 5.46 -10.26
N ILE A 32 -0.43 4.95 -9.57
CA ILE A 32 0.03 5.50 -8.29
C ILE A 32 0.51 6.95 -8.44
N LEU A 33 0.98 7.33 -9.63
CA LEU A 33 1.42 8.70 -9.93
C LEU A 33 0.28 9.73 -9.89
N ALA A 34 -0.96 9.28 -10.03
CA ALA A 34 -2.15 10.10 -9.83
C ALA A 34 -2.76 9.89 -8.43
N VAL A 35 -2.81 8.64 -7.97
CA VAL A 35 -3.48 8.27 -6.72
C VAL A 35 -2.72 8.79 -5.50
N ASN A 36 -1.38 8.66 -5.46
CA ASN A 36 -0.63 9.11 -4.29
C ASN A 36 -0.70 10.63 -4.07
N PRO A 37 -0.49 11.49 -5.11
CA PRO A 37 -0.75 12.91 -4.96
C PRO A 37 -2.19 13.24 -4.52
N SER A 38 -3.19 12.54 -5.05
CA SER A 38 -4.59 12.74 -4.66
C SER A 38 -4.85 12.41 -3.18
N ILE A 39 -4.21 11.36 -2.64
CA ILE A 39 -4.38 10.97 -1.23
C ILE A 39 -3.60 11.93 -0.31
N LEU A 40 -2.31 12.14 -0.58
CA LEU A 40 -1.46 12.90 0.33
C LEU A 40 -1.76 14.41 0.30
N SER A 41 -2.21 14.96 -0.82
CA SER A 41 -2.62 16.37 -0.88
C SER A 41 -3.82 16.70 0.01
N ALA A 42 -4.65 15.71 0.36
CA ALA A 42 -5.72 15.89 1.35
C ALA A 42 -5.20 16.28 2.75
N THR A 43 -3.90 16.05 3.04
CA THR A 43 -3.24 16.45 4.29
C THR A 43 -2.65 17.86 4.26
N GLY A 44 -2.77 18.56 3.13
CA GLY A 44 -2.14 19.87 2.90
C GLY A 44 -0.74 19.81 2.27
N MET A 45 -0.24 18.62 1.90
CA MET A 45 0.99 18.48 1.13
C MET A 45 0.80 18.99 -0.30
N ASP A 46 1.83 19.63 -0.88
CA ASP A 46 1.79 20.07 -2.28
C ASP A 46 1.71 18.89 -3.24
N ALA A 47 0.66 18.85 -4.06
CA ALA A 47 0.40 17.73 -4.98
C ALA A 47 1.48 17.53 -6.03
N GLY A 48 2.09 18.63 -6.51
CA GLY A 48 3.19 18.58 -7.49
C GLY A 48 4.45 17.99 -6.86
N ALA A 49 4.79 18.44 -5.66
CA ALA A 49 5.92 17.90 -4.90
C ALA A 49 5.72 16.41 -4.59
N VAL A 50 4.51 16.01 -4.16
CA VAL A 50 4.16 14.60 -3.91
C VAL A 50 4.27 13.76 -5.19
N PHE A 51 3.83 14.26 -6.33
CA PHE A 51 4.02 13.57 -7.61
C PHE A 51 5.51 13.28 -7.89
N THR A 52 6.34 14.31 -7.75
CA THR A 52 7.80 14.17 -7.99
C THR A 52 8.43 13.19 -7.01
N THR A 53 8.10 13.28 -5.72
CA THR A 53 8.65 12.37 -4.69
C THR A 53 8.11 10.94 -4.83
N THR A 54 6.89 10.76 -5.32
CA THR A 54 6.34 9.44 -5.68
C THR A 54 7.17 8.79 -6.78
N CYS A 55 7.50 9.52 -7.84
CA CYS A 55 8.38 9.01 -8.89
C CYS A 55 9.77 8.68 -8.36
N LEU A 56 10.40 9.61 -7.61
CA LEU A 56 11.77 9.45 -7.12
C LEU A 56 11.89 8.29 -6.12
N SER A 57 10.95 8.16 -5.18
CA SER A 57 10.95 7.08 -4.21
C SER A 57 10.72 5.71 -4.88
N ALA A 58 9.84 5.65 -5.88
CA ALA A 58 9.66 4.46 -6.71
C ALA A 58 10.93 4.10 -7.49
N VAL A 59 11.62 5.10 -8.07
CA VAL A 59 12.90 4.89 -8.75
C VAL A 59 13.94 4.33 -7.79
N VAL A 60 14.12 4.95 -6.62
CA VAL A 60 15.13 4.50 -5.64
C VAL A 60 14.85 3.09 -5.15
N GLY A 61 13.65 2.81 -4.64
CA GLY A 61 13.28 1.49 -4.14
C GLY A 61 13.41 0.41 -5.22
N THR A 62 12.90 0.69 -6.43
CA THR A 62 12.98 -0.24 -7.56
C THR A 62 14.40 -0.44 -8.08
N LEU A 63 15.28 0.58 -8.04
CA LEU A 63 16.70 0.42 -8.37
C LEU A 63 17.44 -0.44 -7.36
N VAL A 64 17.17 -0.29 -6.06
CA VAL A 64 17.74 -1.18 -5.04
C VAL A 64 17.26 -2.61 -5.24
N MET A 65 15.99 -2.82 -5.58
CA MET A 65 15.44 -4.13 -5.95
C MET A 65 16.16 -4.70 -7.18
N ALA A 66 16.40 -3.89 -8.20
CA ALA A 66 17.07 -4.28 -9.44
C ALA A 66 18.52 -4.70 -9.23
N LEU A 67 19.28 -3.90 -8.47
CA LEU A 67 20.73 -4.03 -8.39
C LEU A 67 21.18 -4.92 -7.22
N TYR A 68 20.50 -4.82 -6.07
CA TYR A 68 20.86 -5.54 -4.85
C TYR A 68 20.11 -6.86 -4.72
N ALA A 69 18.77 -6.85 -4.80
CA ALA A 69 17.97 -8.06 -4.74
C ALA A 69 17.99 -8.85 -6.06
N LYS A 70 18.16 -8.17 -7.20
CA LYS A 70 18.18 -8.74 -8.55
C LYS A 70 16.90 -9.50 -8.90
N LEU A 71 15.77 -8.98 -8.41
CA LEU A 71 14.42 -9.55 -8.59
C LEU A 71 13.60 -8.66 -9.55
N PRO A 72 12.63 -9.25 -10.30
CA PRO A 72 11.82 -8.52 -11.27
C PRO A 72 10.63 -7.80 -10.63
N PHE A 73 10.80 -7.21 -9.45
CA PHE A 73 9.72 -6.57 -8.70
C PHE A 73 9.93 -5.06 -8.62
N ALA A 74 8.85 -4.31 -8.71
CA ALA A 74 8.87 -2.87 -8.62
C ALA A 74 8.27 -2.40 -7.29
N LEU A 75 8.76 -1.26 -6.81
CA LEU A 75 8.36 -0.62 -5.58
C LEU A 75 7.81 0.77 -5.87
N ALA A 76 6.84 1.18 -5.08
CA ALA A 76 6.32 2.55 -5.05
C ALA A 76 5.60 2.78 -3.71
N PRO A 77 5.15 4.04 -3.40
CA PRO A 77 4.37 4.31 -2.20
C PRO A 77 3.13 3.41 -2.10
N GLY A 78 2.99 2.68 -0.99
CA GLY A 78 1.96 1.67 -0.79
C GLY A 78 0.59 2.29 -0.51
N MET A 79 -0.47 1.88 -1.23
CA MET A 79 -1.78 2.52 -1.11
C MET A 79 -2.40 2.42 0.28
N GLY A 80 -2.28 1.26 0.94
CA GLY A 80 -2.75 1.08 2.31
C GLY A 80 -2.03 1.99 3.30
N LEU A 81 -0.72 2.13 3.14
CA LEU A 81 0.15 2.98 3.94
C LEU A 81 -0.10 4.46 3.68
N ASN A 82 -0.33 4.85 2.41
CA ASN A 82 -0.73 6.21 2.03
C ASN A 82 -2.06 6.60 2.68
N ALA A 83 -3.02 5.69 2.65
CA ALA A 83 -4.33 5.89 3.27
C ALA A 83 -4.22 5.98 4.79
N PHE A 84 -3.41 5.15 5.44
CA PHE A 84 -3.12 5.24 6.86
C PHE A 84 -2.45 6.57 7.22
N PHE A 85 -1.44 6.98 6.45
CA PHE A 85 -0.76 8.28 6.59
C PHE A 85 -1.76 9.43 6.56
N ALA A 86 -2.53 9.55 5.46
CA ALA A 86 -3.38 10.70 5.22
C ALA A 86 -4.64 10.68 6.08
N TYR A 87 -5.39 9.59 6.04
CA TYR A 87 -6.73 9.57 6.62
C TYR A 87 -6.72 9.23 8.09
N THR A 88 -5.87 8.29 8.52
CA THR A 88 -5.83 7.92 9.94
C THR A 88 -4.97 8.90 10.74
N VAL A 89 -3.67 9.04 10.40
CA VAL A 89 -2.75 9.82 11.22
C VAL A 89 -3.03 11.32 11.13
N VAL A 90 -3.18 11.85 9.91
CA VAL A 90 -3.35 13.31 9.77
C VAL A 90 -4.79 13.73 9.96
N LEU A 91 -5.76 13.16 9.22
CA LEU A 91 -7.12 13.67 9.21
C LEU A 91 -7.96 13.20 10.41
N THR A 92 -7.77 11.97 10.91
CA THR A 92 -8.55 11.44 12.03
C THR A 92 -7.89 11.73 13.38
N MET A 93 -6.58 11.43 13.53
CA MET A 93 -5.86 11.69 14.77
C MET A 93 -5.47 13.17 14.95
N GLY A 94 -5.54 13.99 13.87
CA GLY A 94 -5.30 15.44 13.92
C GLY A 94 -3.82 15.84 13.97
N TYR A 95 -2.90 14.92 13.68
CA TYR A 95 -1.47 15.22 13.62
C TYR A 95 -1.09 15.92 12.31
N SER A 96 0.04 16.63 12.33
CA SER A 96 0.63 17.20 11.13
C SER A 96 1.11 16.12 10.16
N TRP A 97 1.17 16.41 8.88
CA TRP A 97 1.77 15.47 7.91
C TRP A 97 3.28 15.31 8.15
N GLN A 98 3.95 16.30 8.77
CA GLN A 98 5.34 16.22 9.19
C GLN A 98 5.53 15.17 10.29
N PHE A 99 4.59 15.08 11.24
CA PHE A 99 4.58 14.02 12.25
C PHE A 99 4.48 12.64 11.59
N ALA A 100 3.51 12.47 10.66
CA ALA A 100 3.35 11.22 9.93
C ALA A 100 4.59 10.86 9.10
N LEU A 101 5.23 11.86 8.47
CA LEU A 101 6.46 11.66 7.70
C LEU A 101 7.63 11.25 8.61
N THR A 102 7.70 11.82 9.82
CA THR A 102 8.69 11.43 10.84
C THR A 102 8.48 9.98 11.27
N ALA A 103 7.22 9.56 11.44
CA ALA A 103 6.90 8.17 11.77
C ALA A 103 7.35 7.20 10.66
N VAL A 104 7.15 7.55 9.37
CA VAL A 104 7.63 6.77 8.22
C VAL A 104 9.16 6.69 8.19
N LEU A 105 9.87 7.79 8.51
CA LEU A 105 11.32 7.76 8.59
C LEU A 105 11.81 6.81 9.68
N ILE A 106 11.23 6.91 10.88
CA ILE A 106 11.58 6.04 12.02
C ILE A 106 11.27 4.58 11.68
N GLU A 107 10.10 4.31 11.10
CA GLU A 107 9.70 2.99 10.62
C GLU A 107 10.71 2.42 9.62
N GLY A 108 11.10 3.19 8.60
CA GLY A 108 12.09 2.77 7.61
C GLY A 108 13.46 2.44 8.23
N ILE A 109 13.94 3.24 9.18
CA ILE A 109 15.19 2.98 9.93
C ILE A 109 15.07 1.69 10.74
N ILE A 110 13.98 1.51 11.48
CA ILE A 110 13.73 0.28 12.25
C ILE A 110 13.69 -0.92 11.30
N PHE A 111 13.07 -0.77 10.13
CA PHE A 111 12.96 -1.83 9.14
C PHE A 111 14.31 -2.25 8.56
N ILE A 112 15.22 -1.28 8.31
CA ILE A 112 16.62 -1.57 7.95
C ILE A 112 17.30 -2.38 9.06
N LEU A 113 17.19 -1.93 10.31
CA LEU A 113 17.81 -2.62 11.47
C LEU A 113 17.28 -4.04 11.63
N LEU A 114 15.97 -4.24 11.51
CA LEU A 114 15.33 -5.56 11.60
C LEU A 114 15.76 -6.49 10.46
N THR A 115 15.97 -5.95 9.27
CA THR A 115 16.42 -6.71 8.10
C THR A 115 17.89 -7.13 8.25
N VAL A 116 18.76 -6.22 8.71
CA VAL A 116 20.19 -6.53 8.95
C VAL A 116 20.38 -7.53 10.09
N THR A 117 19.63 -7.39 11.17
CA THR A 117 19.75 -8.27 12.35
C THR A 117 19.04 -9.62 12.20
N GLY A 118 18.17 -9.77 11.20
CA GLY A 118 17.34 -10.97 11.00
C GLY A 118 16.23 -11.14 12.05
N LEU A 119 15.99 -10.13 12.89
CA LEU A 119 14.95 -10.16 13.93
C LEU A 119 13.52 -10.08 13.37
N ARG A 120 13.37 -9.75 12.12
CA ARG A 120 12.07 -9.57 11.45
C ARG A 120 11.11 -10.74 11.63
N LYS A 121 11.60 -11.98 11.52
CA LYS A 121 10.78 -13.19 11.71
C LYS A 121 10.12 -13.29 13.10
N TYR A 122 10.74 -12.71 14.13
CA TYR A 122 10.16 -12.71 15.48
C TYR A 122 8.98 -11.74 15.58
N ILE A 123 9.07 -10.58 14.93
CA ILE A 123 8.00 -9.57 14.92
C ILE A 123 6.80 -10.04 14.07
N VAL A 124 7.07 -10.66 12.91
CA VAL A 124 6.00 -11.27 12.09
C VAL A 124 5.18 -12.26 12.92
N ASN A 125 5.82 -13.04 13.76
CA ASN A 125 5.14 -14.04 14.59
C ASN A 125 4.45 -13.45 15.84
N ALA A 126 4.62 -12.16 16.13
CA ALA A 126 3.94 -11.50 17.24
C ALA A 126 2.42 -11.33 17.01
N ILE A 127 2.00 -11.12 15.76
CA ILE A 127 0.57 -11.10 15.42
C ILE A 127 0.13 -12.51 14.99
N PRO A 128 -0.97 -13.04 15.56
CA PRO A 128 -1.54 -14.32 15.16
C PRO A 128 -1.79 -14.43 13.66
N LEU A 129 -1.47 -15.59 13.05
CA LEU A 129 -1.58 -15.80 11.61
C LEU A 129 -2.98 -15.47 11.07
N VAL A 130 -4.01 -15.75 11.86
CA VAL A 130 -5.42 -15.51 11.49
C VAL A 130 -5.68 -14.02 11.34
N LEU A 131 -5.25 -13.19 12.29
CA LEU A 131 -5.38 -11.73 12.20
C LEU A 131 -4.55 -11.15 11.05
N ARG A 132 -3.35 -11.68 10.79
CA ARG A 132 -2.56 -11.28 9.62
C ARG A 132 -3.32 -11.46 8.31
N ARG A 133 -4.13 -12.52 8.20
CA ARG A 133 -5.00 -12.78 7.03
C ARG A 133 -6.18 -11.82 6.94
N ALA A 134 -6.60 -11.22 8.05
CA ALA A 134 -7.70 -10.26 8.12
C ALA A 134 -7.24 -8.81 7.80
N ILE A 135 -5.97 -8.48 8.04
CA ILE A 135 -5.45 -7.12 7.86
C ILE A 135 -5.59 -6.67 6.39
N SER A 136 -5.11 -7.46 5.42
CA SER A 136 -5.19 -7.11 4.00
C SER A 136 -6.63 -6.89 3.50
N PRO A 137 -7.60 -7.76 3.77
CA PRO A 137 -9.01 -7.49 3.46
C PRO A 137 -9.58 -6.25 4.14
N GLY A 138 -9.22 -6.00 5.41
CA GLY A 138 -9.65 -4.81 6.14
C GLY A 138 -9.15 -3.52 5.49
N ILE A 139 -7.86 -3.46 5.15
CA ILE A 139 -7.26 -2.36 4.40
C ILE A 139 -7.92 -2.22 3.03
N GLY A 140 -8.18 -3.34 2.33
CA GLY A 140 -8.86 -3.32 1.03
C GLY A 140 -10.26 -2.70 1.11
N LEU A 141 -11.05 -3.09 2.12
CA LEU A 141 -12.37 -2.52 2.35
C LEU A 141 -12.30 -1.03 2.71
N PHE A 142 -11.31 -0.63 3.52
CA PHE A 142 -11.06 0.76 3.88
C PHE A 142 -10.71 1.61 2.65
N ILE A 143 -9.77 1.14 1.80
CA ILE A 143 -9.38 1.85 0.57
C ILE A 143 -10.56 1.98 -0.40
N ALA A 144 -11.36 0.92 -0.55
CA ALA A 144 -12.57 0.98 -1.37
C ALA A 144 -13.56 2.01 -0.84
N PHE A 145 -13.77 2.07 0.48
CA PHE A 145 -14.62 3.07 1.12
C PHE A 145 -14.11 4.50 0.89
N VAL A 146 -12.80 4.72 1.03
CA VAL A 146 -12.17 6.02 0.69
C VAL A 146 -12.42 6.38 -0.77
N GLY A 147 -12.27 5.43 -1.71
CA GLY A 147 -12.57 5.64 -3.12
C GLY A 147 -14.02 6.04 -3.37
N LEU A 148 -14.98 5.33 -2.78
CA LEU A 148 -16.41 5.65 -2.89
C LEU A 148 -16.74 7.04 -2.33
N LYS A 149 -16.11 7.43 -1.21
CA LYS A 149 -16.25 8.77 -0.63
C LYS A 149 -15.64 9.85 -1.54
N SER A 150 -14.44 9.61 -2.08
CA SER A 150 -13.77 10.57 -2.98
C SER A 150 -14.53 10.78 -4.29
N ALA A 151 -15.24 9.77 -4.78
CA ALA A 151 -16.14 9.90 -5.92
C ALA A 151 -17.48 10.57 -5.57
N GLY A 152 -17.77 10.84 -4.30
CA GLY A 152 -19.06 11.36 -3.85
C GLY A 152 -20.21 10.34 -3.90
N ILE A 153 -19.91 9.06 -4.15
CA ILE A 153 -20.92 7.97 -4.18
C ILE A 153 -21.43 7.68 -2.77
N VAL A 154 -20.55 7.78 -1.78
CA VAL A 154 -20.89 7.68 -0.36
C VAL A 154 -20.62 9.03 0.30
N THR A 155 -21.58 9.54 1.05
CA THR A 155 -21.50 10.83 1.75
C THR A 155 -21.91 10.69 3.22
N SER A 156 -21.56 11.68 4.05
CA SER A 156 -21.96 11.73 5.46
C SER A 156 -23.47 11.99 5.58
N SER A 157 -24.09 11.41 6.59
CA SER A 157 -25.50 11.62 6.97
C SER A 157 -25.62 11.68 8.47
N GLU A 158 -26.31 12.70 9.01
CA GLU A 158 -26.53 12.84 10.45
C GLU A 158 -27.37 11.70 11.03
N ALA A 159 -28.30 11.14 10.22
CA ALA A 159 -29.22 10.10 10.66
C ALA A 159 -28.60 8.69 10.64
N THR A 160 -27.76 8.40 9.61
CA THR A 160 -27.27 7.03 9.35
C THR A 160 -25.74 6.96 9.28
N PHE A 161 -25.03 8.04 9.63
CA PHE A 161 -23.59 8.29 9.48
C PHE A 161 -23.14 8.34 8.02
N ILE A 162 -23.61 7.42 7.17
CA ILE A 162 -23.30 7.35 5.73
C ILE A 162 -24.58 7.10 4.93
N THR A 163 -24.63 7.71 3.72
CA THR A 163 -25.73 7.53 2.76
C THR A 163 -25.18 7.61 1.34
N LEU A 164 -26.00 7.24 0.35
CA LEU A 164 -25.69 7.47 -1.06
C LEU A 164 -25.66 8.98 -1.34
N GLY A 165 -24.66 9.40 -2.11
CA GLY A 165 -24.55 10.77 -2.59
C GLY A 165 -25.61 11.14 -3.63
N ASN A 166 -25.52 12.38 -4.13
CA ASN A 166 -26.45 12.86 -5.17
C ASN A 166 -26.14 12.20 -6.52
N MET A 167 -26.96 11.23 -6.92
CA MET A 167 -26.79 10.51 -8.20
C MET A 167 -27.11 11.37 -9.45
N HIS A 168 -27.53 12.62 -9.29
CA HIS A 168 -27.71 13.56 -10.40
C HIS A 168 -26.49 14.49 -10.59
N ASP A 169 -25.50 14.41 -9.69
CA ASP A 169 -24.25 15.16 -9.81
C ASP A 169 -23.37 14.55 -10.92
N PRO A 170 -22.99 15.33 -11.95
CA PRO A 170 -22.09 14.86 -13.00
C PRO A 170 -20.76 14.29 -12.47
N ALA A 171 -20.24 14.80 -11.36
CA ALA A 171 -19.01 14.30 -10.73
C ALA A 171 -19.20 12.89 -10.18
N VAL A 172 -20.35 12.61 -9.50
CA VAL A 172 -20.69 11.28 -8.99
C VAL A 172 -20.89 10.30 -10.14
N LEU A 173 -21.62 10.71 -11.19
CA LEU A 173 -21.83 9.88 -12.39
C LEU A 173 -20.50 9.56 -13.09
N LEU A 174 -19.57 10.52 -13.18
CA LEU A 174 -18.24 10.30 -13.72
C LEU A 174 -17.45 9.26 -12.89
N GLY A 175 -17.54 9.32 -11.57
CA GLY A 175 -16.93 8.33 -10.68
C GLY A 175 -17.49 6.92 -10.89
N ILE A 176 -18.82 6.78 -10.96
CA ILE A 176 -19.49 5.49 -11.25
C ILE A 176 -19.07 4.97 -12.63
N PHE A 177 -19.09 5.83 -13.66
CA PHE A 177 -18.61 5.48 -15.00
C PHE A 177 -17.17 4.97 -14.96
N GLY A 178 -16.27 5.67 -14.26
CA GLY A 178 -14.87 5.27 -14.10
C GLY A 178 -14.71 3.90 -13.47
N ILE A 179 -15.46 3.60 -12.40
CA ILE A 179 -15.43 2.30 -11.71
C ILE A 179 -15.89 1.19 -12.67
N VAL A 180 -17.04 1.34 -13.32
CA VAL A 180 -17.62 0.34 -14.23
C VAL A 180 -16.72 0.10 -15.44
N LEU A 181 -16.21 1.18 -16.05
CA LEU A 181 -15.31 1.11 -17.20
C LEU A 181 -14.02 0.34 -16.82
N THR A 182 -13.37 0.75 -15.73
CA THR A 182 -12.10 0.15 -15.31
C THR A 182 -12.29 -1.30 -14.89
N ALA A 183 -13.39 -1.64 -14.20
CA ALA A 183 -13.76 -3.01 -13.89
C ALA A 183 -13.96 -3.85 -15.16
N SER A 184 -14.62 -3.29 -16.17
CA SER A 184 -14.85 -3.97 -17.46
C SER A 184 -13.54 -4.26 -18.20
N LEU A 185 -12.60 -3.31 -18.18
CA LEU A 185 -11.25 -3.49 -18.74
C LEU A 185 -10.47 -4.58 -18.00
N LEU A 186 -10.59 -4.58 -16.66
CA LEU A 186 -9.94 -5.56 -15.80
C LEU A 186 -10.46 -6.99 -16.08
N VAL A 187 -11.78 -7.16 -16.18
CA VAL A 187 -12.42 -8.45 -16.51
C VAL A 187 -12.01 -8.96 -17.89
N LYS A 188 -11.80 -8.05 -18.85
CA LYS A 188 -11.27 -8.40 -20.18
C LYS A 188 -9.77 -8.72 -20.19
N GLY A 189 -9.08 -8.61 -19.06
CA GLY A 189 -7.64 -8.87 -18.94
C GLY A 189 -6.76 -7.84 -19.64
N VAL A 190 -7.24 -6.60 -19.81
CA VAL A 190 -6.46 -5.55 -20.45
C VAL A 190 -5.32 -5.13 -19.53
N THR A 191 -4.08 -5.25 -20.02
CA THR A 191 -2.89 -4.81 -19.28
C THR A 191 -2.93 -3.29 -19.04
N GLY A 192 -2.71 -2.86 -17.79
CA GLY A 192 -2.80 -1.45 -17.42
C GLY A 192 -4.23 -0.90 -17.33
N SER A 193 -5.23 -1.79 -17.13
CA SER A 193 -6.65 -1.44 -17.04
C SER A 193 -6.93 -0.29 -16.07
N LEU A 194 -6.25 -0.23 -14.92
CA LEU A 194 -6.40 0.84 -13.93
C LEU A 194 -5.98 2.19 -14.51
N LEU A 195 -4.79 2.26 -15.11
CA LEU A 195 -4.30 3.51 -15.73
C LEU A 195 -5.16 3.92 -16.92
N ILE A 196 -5.51 2.99 -17.80
CA ILE A 196 -6.37 3.27 -18.97
C ILE A 196 -7.74 3.75 -18.52
N GLY A 197 -8.35 3.12 -17.52
CA GLY A 197 -9.61 3.53 -16.96
C GLY A 197 -9.58 4.94 -16.37
N ILE A 198 -8.54 5.27 -15.60
CA ILE A 198 -8.30 6.61 -15.07
C ILE A 198 -8.19 7.63 -16.21
N LEU A 199 -7.36 7.37 -17.23
CA LEU A 199 -7.14 8.30 -18.33
C LEU A 199 -8.42 8.54 -19.14
N ILE A 200 -9.19 7.50 -19.48
CA ILE A 200 -10.46 7.64 -20.18
C ILE A 200 -11.46 8.44 -19.33
N THR A 201 -11.58 8.12 -18.03
CA THR A 201 -12.48 8.85 -17.11
C THR A 201 -12.09 10.33 -17.02
N THR A 202 -10.78 10.62 -16.98
CA THR A 202 -10.25 12.00 -16.98
C THR A 202 -10.64 12.74 -18.25
N VAL A 203 -10.48 12.12 -19.42
CA VAL A 203 -10.87 12.73 -20.72
C VAL A 203 -12.38 12.97 -20.78
N VAL A 204 -13.18 12.01 -20.33
CA VAL A 204 -14.65 12.16 -20.26
C VAL A 204 -15.06 13.27 -19.29
N GLY A 205 -14.28 13.56 -18.26
CA GLY A 205 -14.52 14.65 -17.31
C GLY A 205 -14.28 16.07 -17.89
N ILE A 206 -13.56 16.21 -19.02
CA ILE A 206 -13.24 17.52 -19.63
C ILE A 206 -14.51 18.30 -20.04
N PRO A 207 -15.44 17.73 -20.83
CA PRO A 207 -16.64 18.48 -21.26
C PRO A 207 -17.57 18.85 -20.11
N PHE A 208 -17.46 18.20 -18.95
CA PHE A 208 -18.24 18.53 -17.75
C PHE A 208 -17.55 19.56 -16.84
N GLY A 209 -16.36 20.06 -17.21
CA GLY A 209 -15.59 21.01 -16.41
C GLY A 209 -15.00 20.42 -15.13
N ILE A 210 -15.00 19.09 -14.98
CA ILE A 210 -14.46 18.38 -13.81
C ILE A 210 -12.94 18.23 -13.92
N THR A 211 -12.43 18.07 -15.14
CA THR A 211 -11.01 17.93 -15.43
C THR A 211 -10.45 19.22 -16.01
N ASN A 212 -9.42 19.77 -15.34
CA ASN A 212 -8.66 20.92 -15.82
C ASN A 212 -7.33 20.45 -16.42
N PHE A 213 -7.22 20.49 -17.73
CA PHE A 213 -6.05 20.01 -18.44
C PHE A 213 -5.02 21.14 -18.65
N GLY A 214 -3.88 21.05 -17.97
CA GLY A 214 -2.81 22.07 -17.99
C GLY A 214 -1.65 21.76 -18.95
N GLY A 215 -1.72 20.69 -19.73
CA GLY A 215 -0.64 20.29 -20.64
C GLY A 215 -0.21 18.83 -20.46
N ILE A 216 0.75 18.36 -21.27
CA ILE A 216 1.24 16.97 -21.24
C ILE A 216 2.62 16.90 -20.58
N LEU A 217 3.50 17.84 -20.90
CA LEU A 217 4.91 17.81 -20.50
C LEU A 217 5.27 19.09 -19.72
N SER A 218 6.05 18.93 -18.68
CA SER A 218 6.69 20.05 -17.94
C SER A 218 8.00 19.56 -17.30
N ALA A 219 8.80 20.51 -16.81
CA ALA A 219 9.83 20.17 -15.84
C ALA A 219 9.17 19.56 -14.58
N PRO A 220 9.82 18.62 -13.90
CA PRO A 220 9.31 18.07 -12.65
C PRO A 220 9.05 19.17 -11.61
N PRO A 221 7.88 19.16 -10.92
CA PRO A 221 7.62 20.09 -9.82
C PRO A 221 8.69 20.00 -8.72
N SER A 222 8.98 21.16 -8.07
CA SER A 222 9.95 21.21 -6.98
C SER A 222 9.48 20.38 -5.78
N ILE A 223 10.40 19.66 -5.16
CA ILE A 223 10.17 18.90 -3.92
C ILE A 223 10.41 19.74 -2.66
N GLU A 224 10.95 20.95 -2.81
CA GLU A 224 11.34 21.83 -1.69
C GLU A 224 10.27 21.98 -0.61
N PRO A 225 8.96 22.09 -0.92
CA PRO A 225 7.93 22.25 0.12
C PRO A 225 7.81 21.07 1.08
N ILE A 226 8.21 19.86 0.67
CA ILE A 226 8.03 18.64 1.46
C ILE A 226 9.35 17.90 1.75
N PHE A 227 10.46 18.36 1.16
CA PHE A 227 11.77 17.73 1.33
C PHE A 227 12.28 17.94 2.76
N TRP A 228 12.65 16.86 3.44
CA TRP A 228 13.24 16.85 4.78
C TRP A 228 12.41 17.56 5.85
N GLN A 229 11.08 17.59 5.70
CA GLN A 229 10.15 18.26 6.61
C GLN A 229 9.71 17.32 7.73
N PHE A 230 10.53 17.19 8.78
CA PHE A 230 10.25 16.32 9.91
C PHE A 230 9.86 17.10 11.16
N GLU A 231 8.96 16.52 11.98
CA GLU A 231 8.56 17.02 13.27
C GLU A 231 9.18 16.18 14.39
N TRP A 232 10.13 16.74 15.12
CA TRP A 232 10.88 16.03 16.16
C TRP A 232 10.33 16.19 17.57
N HIS A 233 9.37 17.10 17.82
CA HIS A 233 8.87 17.43 19.15
C HIS A 233 8.09 16.29 19.81
N ASN A 234 7.37 15.50 19.02
CA ASN A 234 6.44 14.48 19.48
C ASN A 234 6.96 13.04 19.32
N ILE A 235 8.27 12.83 19.08
CA ILE A 235 8.83 11.49 18.82
C ILE A 235 8.80 10.53 20.02
N LEU A 236 8.74 11.05 21.24
CA LEU A 236 8.68 10.23 22.46
C LEU A 236 7.25 10.04 22.99
N THR A 237 6.24 10.40 22.23
CA THR A 237 4.83 10.20 22.60
C THR A 237 4.39 8.75 22.37
N VAL A 238 3.41 8.30 23.14
CA VAL A 238 2.79 6.98 22.96
C VAL A 238 2.19 6.86 21.55
N ASP A 239 1.60 7.93 21.05
CA ASP A 239 1.00 7.94 19.71
C ASP A 239 2.05 7.76 18.60
N MET A 240 3.23 8.39 18.70
CA MET A 240 4.32 8.15 17.76
C MET A 240 4.72 6.67 17.76
N VAL A 241 4.86 6.05 18.92
CA VAL A 241 5.19 4.62 19.02
C VAL A 241 4.11 3.76 18.35
N VAL A 242 2.82 4.05 18.62
CA VAL A 242 1.71 3.30 18.02
C VAL A 242 1.65 3.50 16.51
N VAL A 243 1.83 4.71 16.04
CA VAL A 243 1.82 5.03 14.59
C VAL A 243 2.98 4.35 13.88
N VAL A 244 4.20 4.43 14.43
CA VAL A 244 5.39 3.75 13.87
C VAL A 244 5.20 2.23 13.83
N LEU A 245 4.72 1.62 14.93
CA LEU A 245 4.45 0.19 14.97
C LEU A 245 3.36 -0.21 13.96
N THR A 246 2.33 0.62 13.79
CA THR A 246 1.26 0.36 12.83
C THR A 246 1.80 0.41 11.40
N PHE A 247 2.59 1.42 11.03
CA PHE A 247 3.27 1.48 9.74
C PHE A 247 4.13 0.24 9.52
N LEU A 248 4.97 -0.10 10.49
CA LEU A 248 5.87 -1.26 10.43
C LEU A 248 5.11 -2.57 10.21
N PHE A 249 3.98 -2.77 10.91
CA PHE A 249 3.18 -3.99 10.73
C PHE A 249 2.49 -4.03 9.38
N ILE A 250 1.85 -2.93 8.95
CA ILE A 250 1.16 -2.89 7.65
C ILE A 250 2.16 -3.16 6.53
N ASP A 251 3.29 -2.43 6.51
CA ASP A 251 4.33 -2.57 5.50
C ASP A 251 4.92 -3.98 5.47
N MET A 252 5.26 -4.52 6.63
CA MET A 252 5.83 -5.84 6.74
C MET A 252 4.90 -6.94 6.19
N PHE A 253 3.59 -6.87 6.47
CA PHE A 253 2.64 -7.88 5.99
C PHE A 253 2.30 -7.71 4.53
N ASP A 254 2.17 -6.47 4.07
CA ASP A 254 1.94 -6.17 2.65
C ASP A 254 3.12 -6.66 1.80
N THR A 255 4.34 -6.30 2.19
CA THR A 255 5.56 -6.71 1.50
C THR A 255 5.76 -8.23 1.50
N ILE A 256 5.56 -8.92 2.65
CA ILE A 256 5.70 -10.39 2.71
C ILE A 256 4.66 -11.05 1.79
N GLY A 257 3.40 -10.64 1.90
CA GLY A 257 2.31 -11.18 1.08
C GLY A 257 2.57 -11.01 -0.40
N THR A 258 2.98 -9.81 -0.80
CA THR A 258 3.28 -9.46 -2.19
C THR A 258 4.52 -10.21 -2.71
N LEU A 259 5.63 -10.20 -1.96
CA LEU A 259 6.87 -10.88 -2.39
C LEU A 259 6.65 -12.38 -2.57
N ILE A 260 6.00 -13.06 -1.62
CA ILE A 260 5.69 -14.48 -1.73
C ILE A 260 4.74 -14.74 -2.90
N GLY A 261 3.67 -13.95 -3.02
CA GLY A 261 2.67 -14.11 -4.08
C GLY A 261 3.25 -13.93 -5.48
N VAL A 262 4.07 -12.90 -5.70
CA VAL A 262 4.70 -12.63 -7.00
C VAL A 262 5.84 -13.63 -7.27
N SER A 263 6.63 -13.99 -6.25
CA SER A 263 7.71 -14.99 -6.39
C SER A 263 7.17 -16.38 -6.77
N ASN A 264 6.04 -16.79 -6.21
CA ASN A 264 5.36 -18.02 -6.59
C ASN A 264 4.97 -18.00 -8.08
N ARG A 265 4.39 -16.89 -8.56
CA ARG A 265 4.05 -16.72 -9.98
C ARG A 265 5.29 -16.67 -10.87
N ALA A 266 6.41 -16.16 -10.36
CA ALA A 266 7.68 -16.09 -11.06
C ALA A 266 8.41 -17.45 -11.15
N GLY A 267 7.97 -18.46 -10.38
CA GLY A 267 8.71 -19.71 -10.21
C GLY A 267 10.06 -19.49 -9.50
N MET A 268 10.13 -18.53 -8.59
CA MET A 268 11.33 -18.14 -7.81
C MET A 268 11.29 -18.66 -6.37
N VAL A 269 10.37 -19.53 -6.06
CA VAL A 269 10.25 -20.21 -4.77
C VAL A 269 10.86 -21.58 -4.91
N ASP A 270 11.74 -21.96 -3.99
CA ASP A 270 12.33 -23.30 -3.95
C ASP A 270 11.34 -24.34 -3.39
N ASP A 271 11.75 -25.63 -3.42
CA ASP A 271 10.92 -26.75 -2.95
C ASP A 271 10.61 -26.67 -1.45
N ASP A 272 11.42 -25.92 -0.67
CA ASP A 272 11.22 -25.67 0.75
C ASP A 272 10.33 -24.43 1.03
N GLY A 273 9.85 -23.77 -0.02
CA GLY A 273 8.99 -22.60 0.08
C GLY A 273 9.73 -21.28 0.32
N ASN A 274 11.07 -21.24 0.18
CA ASN A 274 11.85 -20.02 0.36
C ASN A 274 11.95 -19.21 -0.93
N VAL A 275 11.83 -17.91 -0.83
CA VAL A 275 12.04 -16.97 -1.94
C VAL A 275 13.52 -16.62 -2.02
N LYS A 276 14.10 -16.77 -3.22
CA LYS A 276 15.48 -16.38 -3.48
C LYS A 276 15.68 -14.88 -3.22
N ASN A 277 16.75 -14.52 -2.51
CA ASN A 277 17.12 -13.12 -2.20
C ASN A 277 16.04 -12.34 -1.44
N LEU A 278 15.21 -13.01 -0.64
CA LEU A 278 14.11 -12.38 0.09
C LEU A 278 14.60 -11.25 1.04
N ASN A 279 15.71 -11.48 1.76
CA ASN A 279 16.28 -10.47 2.67
C ASN A 279 16.75 -9.22 1.90
N GLN A 280 17.29 -9.40 0.68
CA GLN A 280 17.69 -8.28 -0.16
C GLN A 280 16.48 -7.51 -0.71
N ALA A 281 15.37 -8.21 -1.00
CA ALA A 281 14.11 -7.56 -1.38
C ALA A 281 13.55 -6.71 -0.24
N PHE A 282 13.59 -7.23 0.97
CA PHE A 282 13.22 -6.47 2.16
C PHE A 282 14.11 -5.27 2.43
N MET A 283 15.39 -5.36 2.13
CA MET A 283 16.28 -4.22 2.23
C MET A 283 15.93 -3.14 1.18
N ALA A 284 15.52 -3.55 -0.03
CA ALA A 284 15.09 -2.60 -1.06
C ALA A 284 13.84 -1.81 -0.61
N ASP A 285 12.92 -2.47 0.05
CA ASP A 285 11.72 -1.91 0.66
C ASP A 285 12.09 -0.89 1.75
N ALA A 286 12.89 -1.31 2.73
CA ALA A 286 13.33 -0.47 3.85
C ALA A 286 14.12 0.77 3.40
N VAL A 287 15.02 0.61 2.42
CA VAL A 287 15.77 1.73 1.83
C VAL A 287 14.84 2.65 1.03
N GLY A 288 13.91 2.07 0.25
CA GLY A 288 12.90 2.82 -0.49
C GLY A 288 12.06 3.69 0.44
N THR A 289 11.58 3.14 1.55
CA THR A 289 10.81 3.83 2.59
C THR A 289 11.62 4.93 3.26
N THR A 290 12.85 4.63 3.71
CA THR A 290 13.69 5.61 4.40
C THR A 290 14.02 6.79 3.49
N VAL A 291 14.48 6.53 2.26
CA VAL A 291 14.79 7.58 1.29
C VAL A 291 13.51 8.30 0.83
N GLY A 292 12.42 7.54 0.64
CA GLY A 292 11.10 8.10 0.32
C GLY A 292 10.64 9.12 1.37
N ALA A 293 10.74 8.80 2.66
CA ALA A 293 10.44 9.72 3.75
C ALA A 293 11.32 10.98 3.72
N MET A 294 12.63 10.84 3.46
CA MET A 294 13.53 11.99 3.31
C MET A 294 13.15 12.91 2.14
N LEU A 295 12.63 12.35 1.06
CA LEU A 295 12.13 13.09 -0.09
C LEU A 295 10.75 13.73 0.17
N GLY A 296 10.00 13.28 1.18
CA GLY A 296 8.64 13.74 1.48
C GLY A 296 7.55 12.80 0.95
N SER A 297 7.86 11.52 0.73
CA SER A 297 6.89 10.48 0.35
C SER A 297 6.54 9.57 1.53
N SER A 298 5.40 8.90 1.45
CA SER A 298 5.00 7.86 2.40
C SER A 298 5.80 6.57 2.22
N THR A 299 5.51 5.56 3.03
CA THR A 299 6.16 4.24 3.00
C THR A 299 6.12 3.61 1.61
N VAL A 300 7.28 3.16 1.14
CA VAL A 300 7.47 2.49 -0.16
C VAL A 300 7.45 0.99 0.03
N THR A 301 6.63 0.28 -0.73
CA THR A 301 6.46 -1.17 -0.64
C THR A 301 6.49 -1.86 -2.00
N THR A 302 6.66 -3.18 -2.01
CA THR A 302 6.66 -3.99 -3.24
C THR A 302 5.25 -4.12 -3.80
N TYR A 303 5.08 -3.90 -5.11
CA TYR A 303 3.78 -3.91 -5.80
C TYR A 303 3.41 -5.28 -6.36
N VAL A 304 2.18 -5.73 -6.10
CA VAL A 304 1.61 -6.98 -6.63
C VAL A 304 1.48 -6.95 -8.15
N GLU A 305 1.35 -5.78 -8.75
CA GLU A 305 1.33 -5.53 -10.19
C GLU A 305 2.61 -5.99 -10.90
N SER A 306 3.71 -6.18 -10.17
CA SER A 306 4.94 -6.82 -10.66
C SER A 306 4.67 -8.20 -11.25
N ALA A 307 3.61 -8.88 -10.79
CA ALA A 307 3.15 -10.14 -11.36
C ALA A 307 2.83 -10.05 -12.87
N SER A 308 2.38 -8.87 -13.34
CA SER A 308 2.07 -8.66 -14.78
C SER A 308 3.33 -8.72 -15.63
N GLY A 309 4.43 -8.06 -15.20
CA GLY A 309 5.72 -8.15 -15.88
C GLY A 309 6.34 -9.54 -15.82
N VAL A 310 6.19 -10.21 -14.67
CA VAL A 310 6.61 -11.61 -14.49
C VAL A 310 5.85 -12.56 -15.44
N ASN A 311 4.54 -12.37 -15.60
CA ASN A 311 3.71 -13.18 -16.51
C ASN A 311 4.14 -13.04 -17.98
N VAL A 312 4.67 -11.87 -18.38
CA VAL A 312 5.22 -11.63 -19.74
C VAL A 312 6.62 -12.23 -19.91
N GLY A 313 7.28 -12.60 -18.82
CA GLY A 313 8.56 -13.29 -18.82
C GLY A 313 9.73 -12.53 -18.19
N GLY A 314 9.47 -11.45 -17.45
CA GLY A 314 10.46 -10.81 -16.58
C GLY A 314 10.90 -11.75 -15.47
N ARG A 315 12.23 -11.88 -15.26
CA ARG A 315 12.80 -12.84 -14.29
C ARG A 315 14.00 -12.31 -13.54
N SER A 316 14.51 -11.15 -13.89
CA SER A 316 15.74 -10.59 -13.32
C SER A 316 15.57 -9.12 -12.89
N GLY A 317 16.57 -8.58 -12.20
CA GLY A 317 16.62 -7.15 -11.86
C GLY A 317 16.57 -6.20 -13.06
N LEU A 318 16.79 -6.70 -14.28
CA LEU A 318 16.68 -5.89 -15.49
C LEU A 318 15.22 -5.46 -15.75
N THR A 319 14.24 -6.30 -15.43
CA THR A 319 12.82 -5.94 -15.44
C THR A 319 12.56 -4.75 -14.52
N SER A 320 13.03 -4.82 -13.28
CA SER A 320 12.87 -3.73 -12.30
C SER A 320 13.62 -2.47 -12.73
N PHE A 321 14.84 -2.61 -13.27
CA PHE A 321 15.60 -1.48 -13.82
C PHE A 321 14.83 -0.76 -14.94
N THR A 322 14.20 -1.52 -15.85
CA THR A 322 13.36 -0.95 -16.90
C THR A 322 12.15 -0.21 -16.32
N THR A 323 11.52 -0.76 -15.29
CA THR A 323 10.42 -0.09 -14.58
C THR A 323 10.87 1.21 -13.93
N ALA A 324 12.02 1.22 -13.26
CA ALA A 324 12.60 2.43 -12.67
C ALA A 324 12.89 3.51 -13.73
N LEU A 325 13.40 3.10 -14.90
CA LEU A 325 13.60 4.02 -16.02
C LEU A 325 12.28 4.62 -16.53
N CYS A 326 11.21 3.82 -16.60
CA CYS A 326 9.88 4.33 -16.96
C CYS A 326 9.37 5.35 -15.93
N PHE A 327 9.55 5.13 -14.62
CA PHE A 327 9.22 6.12 -13.58
C PHE A 327 10.05 7.40 -13.71
N THR A 328 11.33 7.29 -14.09
CA THR A 328 12.19 8.47 -14.35
C THR A 328 11.63 9.28 -15.54
N VAL A 329 11.21 8.62 -16.61
CA VAL A 329 10.60 9.30 -17.76
C VAL A 329 9.25 9.92 -17.38
N ALA A 330 8.48 9.27 -16.50
CA ALA A 330 7.20 9.76 -16.04
C ALA A 330 7.28 11.11 -15.30
N LEU A 331 8.43 11.48 -14.73
CA LEU A 331 8.65 12.81 -14.12
C LEU A 331 8.32 13.96 -15.05
N LEU A 332 8.50 13.79 -16.36
CA LEU A 332 8.22 14.81 -17.36
C LEU A 332 6.71 14.99 -17.65
N PHE A 333 5.89 14.05 -17.20
CA PHE A 333 4.44 14.02 -17.46
C PHE A 333 3.61 14.51 -16.27
N ALA A 334 4.19 15.31 -15.38
CA ALA A 334 3.51 15.83 -14.20
C ALA A 334 2.15 16.51 -14.50
N PRO A 335 2.01 17.41 -15.51
CA PRO A 335 0.73 18.03 -15.79
C PRO A 335 -0.37 17.03 -16.16
N LEU A 336 -0.03 15.96 -16.87
CA LEU A 336 -0.96 14.91 -17.25
C LEU A 336 -1.52 14.18 -16.03
N PHE A 337 -0.63 13.77 -15.10
CA PHE A 337 -1.05 13.04 -13.92
C PHE A 337 -1.77 13.92 -12.88
N LEU A 338 -1.34 15.17 -12.73
CA LEU A 338 -1.95 16.14 -11.81
C LEU A 338 -3.30 16.68 -12.29
N ALA A 339 -3.60 16.57 -13.60
CA ALA A 339 -4.92 16.90 -14.15
C ALA A 339 -5.99 15.86 -13.83
N ILE A 340 -5.61 14.68 -13.33
CA ILE A 340 -6.53 13.56 -13.05
C ILE A 340 -7.41 13.91 -11.85
N PRO A 341 -8.74 13.99 -12.02
CA PRO A 341 -9.64 14.34 -10.92
C PRO A 341 -9.82 13.15 -9.94
N SER A 342 -10.22 13.46 -8.70
CA SER A 342 -10.45 12.46 -7.65
C SER A 342 -11.50 11.40 -8.03
N GLN A 343 -12.48 11.75 -8.87
CA GLN A 343 -13.47 10.82 -9.40
C GLN A 343 -12.85 9.74 -10.29
N ALA A 344 -11.79 10.08 -11.03
CA ALA A 344 -11.09 9.11 -11.87
C ALA A 344 -10.17 8.20 -11.00
N THR A 345 -9.47 8.76 -10.01
CA THR A 345 -8.62 7.97 -9.10
C THR A 345 -9.43 7.05 -8.19
N ALA A 346 -10.68 7.42 -7.87
CA ALA A 346 -11.61 6.61 -7.07
C ALA A 346 -11.81 5.20 -7.66
N ALA A 347 -11.86 5.07 -8.99
CA ALA A 347 -11.97 3.78 -9.65
C ALA A 347 -10.81 2.83 -9.29
N ALA A 348 -9.57 3.34 -9.28
CA ALA A 348 -8.41 2.54 -8.86
C ALA A 348 -8.49 2.15 -7.39
N LEU A 349 -8.86 3.07 -6.49
CA LEU A 349 -8.98 2.80 -5.06
C LEU A 349 -10.01 1.68 -4.79
N VAL A 350 -11.18 1.76 -5.42
CA VAL A 350 -12.23 0.74 -5.27
C VAL A 350 -11.75 -0.62 -5.77
N LEU A 351 -11.14 -0.68 -6.96
CA LEU A 351 -10.74 -1.96 -7.56
C LEU A 351 -9.53 -2.58 -6.88
N VAL A 352 -8.57 -1.76 -6.41
CA VAL A 352 -7.48 -2.28 -5.58
C VAL A 352 -8.02 -2.80 -4.25
N GLY A 353 -8.97 -2.11 -3.64
CA GLY A 353 -9.69 -2.63 -2.47
C GLY A 353 -10.29 -4.01 -2.72
N VAL A 354 -10.96 -4.20 -3.87
CA VAL A 354 -11.51 -5.51 -4.28
C VAL A 354 -10.40 -6.57 -4.43
N MET A 355 -9.25 -6.21 -5.01
CA MET A 355 -8.12 -7.15 -5.16
C MET A 355 -7.58 -7.60 -3.81
N MET A 356 -7.48 -6.69 -2.83
CA MET A 356 -7.04 -6.99 -1.46
C MET A 356 -8.04 -7.85 -0.69
N MET A 357 -9.34 -7.76 -0.99
CA MET A 357 -10.39 -8.61 -0.40
C MET A 357 -10.22 -10.11 -0.72
N HIS A 358 -9.42 -10.48 -1.70
CA HIS A 358 -9.21 -11.89 -2.06
C HIS A 358 -8.73 -12.74 -0.88
N ASP A 359 -7.95 -12.18 0.03
CA ASP A 359 -7.39 -12.89 1.18
C ASP A 359 -8.42 -13.21 2.27
N VAL A 360 -9.63 -12.64 2.21
CA VAL A 360 -10.74 -12.97 3.14
C VAL A 360 -11.08 -14.46 3.09
N ARG A 361 -10.86 -15.13 1.95
CA ARG A 361 -11.09 -16.57 1.78
C ARG A 361 -10.18 -17.44 2.67
N LYS A 362 -9.10 -16.88 3.20
CA LYS A 362 -8.18 -17.58 4.10
C LYS A 362 -8.61 -17.50 5.56
N VAL A 363 -9.67 -16.74 5.86
CA VAL A 363 -10.26 -16.59 7.20
C VAL A 363 -11.39 -17.58 7.33
N ASP A 364 -11.32 -18.44 8.35
CA ASP A 364 -12.42 -19.36 8.70
C ASP A 364 -13.39 -18.65 9.65
N PHE A 365 -14.54 -18.25 9.12
CA PHE A 365 -15.62 -17.64 9.91
C PHE A 365 -16.53 -18.66 10.61
N SER A 366 -16.36 -19.96 10.37
CA SER A 366 -17.09 -21.00 11.08
C SER A 366 -16.53 -21.23 12.49
N ASP A 367 -15.24 -20.99 12.69
CA ASP A 367 -14.62 -20.91 14.00
C ASP A 367 -14.81 -19.51 14.61
N TYR A 368 -15.75 -19.37 15.53
CA TYR A 368 -16.07 -18.08 16.15
C TYR A 368 -14.93 -17.50 17.00
N VAL A 369 -14.02 -18.32 17.52
CA VAL A 369 -12.90 -17.87 18.36
C VAL A 369 -11.91 -17.03 17.53
N THR A 370 -11.71 -17.40 16.28
CA THR A 370 -10.82 -16.71 15.35
C THR A 370 -11.58 -15.80 14.37
N GLY A 371 -12.78 -16.23 13.96
CA GLY A 371 -13.59 -15.51 12.99
C GLY A 371 -14.12 -14.17 13.49
N ILE A 372 -14.58 -14.09 14.75
CA ILE A 372 -15.07 -12.82 15.34
C ILE A 372 -13.99 -11.75 15.40
N PRO A 373 -12.75 -12.01 15.92
CA PRO A 373 -11.69 -11.02 15.88
C PRO A 373 -11.30 -10.56 14.47
N CYS A 374 -11.31 -11.48 13.50
CA CYS A 374 -11.04 -11.14 12.10
C CYS A 374 -12.14 -10.25 11.53
N PHE A 375 -13.41 -10.55 11.81
CA PHE A 375 -14.55 -9.72 11.41
C PHE A 375 -14.43 -8.31 12.00
N ILE A 376 -14.16 -8.21 13.32
CA ILE A 376 -13.97 -6.93 14.01
C ILE A 376 -12.83 -6.13 13.35
N CYS A 377 -11.69 -6.77 13.08
CA CYS A 377 -10.55 -6.17 12.41
C CYS A 377 -10.93 -5.59 11.04
N ILE A 378 -11.61 -6.39 10.19
CA ILE A 378 -11.97 -6.02 8.82
C ILE A 378 -12.98 -4.88 8.79
N VAL A 379 -14.03 -4.97 9.62
CA VAL A 379 -15.19 -4.07 9.53
C VAL A 379 -14.93 -2.75 10.23
N LEU A 380 -14.17 -2.74 11.33
CA LEU A 380 -13.88 -1.49 12.04
C LEU A 380 -12.99 -0.56 11.23
N MET A 381 -12.07 -1.03 10.39
CA MET A 381 -11.21 -0.16 9.58
C MET A 381 -12.00 0.90 8.78
N PRO A 382 -12.96 0.54 7.93
CA PRO A 382 -13.75 1.55 7.22
C PRO A 382 -14.75 2.30 8.13
N LEU A 383 -15.33 1.66 9.16
CA LEU A 383 -16.33 2.29 10.01
C LEU A 383 -15.76 3.34 10.96
N THR A 384 -14.55 3.13 11.47
CA THR A 384 -13.84 4.12 12.31
C THR A 384 -12.98 5.07 11.48
N TYR A 385 -12.89 4.85 10.17
CA TYR A 385 -11.98 5.57 9.27
C TYR A 385 -10.50 5.45 9.71
N SER A 386 -10.16 4.32 10.33
CA SER A 386 -8.85 4.08 10.94
C SER A 386 -8.40 2.63 10.79
N ILE A 387 -7.32 2.42 10.04
CA ILE A 387 -6.70 1.09 9.89
C ILE A 387 -6.14 0.61 11.23
N SER A 388 -5.51 1.52 12.01
CA SER A 388 -4.93 1.17 13.30
C SER A 388 -5.99 0.66 14.28
N ASP A 389 -7.14 1.34 14.39
CA ASP A 389 -8.19 0.93 15.33
C ASP A 389 -8.77 -0.43 14.97
N GLY A 390 -8.92 -0.73 13.67
CA GLY A 390 -9.32 -2.07 13.22
C GLY A 390 -8.34 -3.15 13.66
N ILE A 391 -7.03 -2.92 13.48
CA ILE A 391 -5.99 -3.87 13.92
C ILE A 391 -5.98 -4.01 15.43
N LEU A 392 -6.02 -2.88 16.17
CA LEU A 392 -5.99 -2.84 17.62
C LEU A 392 -7.15 -3.61 18.24
N MET A 393 -8.37 -3.33 17.77
CA MET A 393 -9.58 -4.00 18.24
C MET A 393 -9.62 -5.48 17.83
N GLY A 394 -9.07 -5.83 16.66
CA GLY A 394 -8.88 -7.21 16.25
C GLY A 394 -7.97 -7.98 17.22
N VAL A 395 -6.82 -7.40 17.60
CA VAL A 395 -5.88 -8.03 18.54
C VAL A 395 -6.48 -8.13 19.95
N ILE A 396 -7.10 -7.06 20.44
CA ILE A 396 -7.74 -7.05 21.77
C ILE A 396 -8.84 -8.11 21.84
N SER A 397 -9.74 -8.14 20.85
CA SER A 397 -10.85 -9.12 20.83
C SER A 397 -10.32 -10.56 20.70
N TYR A 398 -9.26 -10.79 19.93
CA TYR A 398 -8.61 -12.09 19.81
C TYR A 398 -8.10 -12.59 21.16
N VAL A 399 -7.35 -11.77 21.89
CA VAL A 399 -6.81 -12.13 23.21
C VAL A 399 -7.94 -12.34 24.21
N LEU A 400 -8.90 -11.43 24.28
CA LEU A 400 -10.01 -11.53 25.25
C LEU A 400 -10.91 -12.75 25.00
N ILE A 401 -11.27 -13.07 23.77
CA ILE A 401 -12.10 -14.22 23.43
C ILE A 401 -11.37 -15.52 23.83
N HIS A 402 -10.07 -15.64 23.53
CA HIS A 402 -9.30 -16.83 23.93
C HIS A 402 -9.17 -16.96 25.45
N LEU A 403 -9.02 -15.85 26.17
CA LEU A 403 -8.97 -15.88 27.63
C LEU A 403 -10.30 -16.32 28.25
N LEU A 404 -11.41 -15.73 27.80
CA LEU A 404 -12.75 -15.97 28.34
C LEU A 404 -13.32 -17.33 27.94
N SER A 405 -13.04 -17.81 26.73
CA SER A 405 -13.50 -19.12 26.25
C SER A 405 -12.71 -20.29 26.86
N GLY A 406 -11.60 -20.02 27.56
CA GLY A 406 -10.74 -21.06 28.13
C GLY A 406 -9.95 -21.87 27.11
N THR A 407 -9.95 -21.48 25.83
CA THR A 407 -9.25 -22.16 24.73
C THR A 407 -7.73 -22.08 24.87
N LEU A 408 -7.19 -21.21 25.73
CA LEU A 408 -5.76 -21.20 26.10
C LEU A 408 -5.27 -22.52 26.73
N LYS A 409 -6.17 -23.41 27.16
CA LYS A 409 -5.81 -24.73 27.68
C LYS A 409 -5.45 -25.72 26.57
N ASP A 410 -5.85 -25.42 25.34
CA ASP A 410 -5.55 -26.24 24.18
C ASP A 410 -4.12 -25.93 23.68
N LYS A 411 -3.29 -26.97 23.46
CA LYS A 411 -1.89 -26.82 23.05
C LYS A 411 -1.74 -26.07 21.72
N ASP A 412 -2.67 -26.25 20.80
CA ASP A 412 -2.64 -25.60 19.48
C ASP A 412 -3.04 -24.11 19.57
N ALA A 413 -4.01 -23.76 20.40
CA ALA A 413 -4.36 -22.35 20.67
C ALA A 413 -3.25 -21.60 21.43
N ARG A 414 -2.57 -22.29 22.35
CA ARG A 414 -1.44 -21.73 23.12
C ARG A 414 -0.22 -21.42 22.24
N ASN A 415 -0.02 -22.16 21.15
CA ASN A 415 1.04 -21.87 20.16
C ASN A 415 0.71 -20.64 19.28
N ASN A 416 -0.56 -20.25 19.18
CA ASN A 416 -1.00 -19.09 18.39
C ASN A 416 -1.02 -17.79 19.19
N ILE A 417 -1.02 -17.81 20.52
CA ILE A 417 -0.94 -16.64 21.39
C ILE A 417 0.41 -16.67 22.10
N ASN A 418 1.34 -15.91 21.59
CA ASN A 418 2.64 -15.72 22.26
C ASN A 418 2.56 -14.51 23.23
N TRP A 419 3.56 -14.40 24.12
CA TRP A 419 3.66 -13.32 25.08
C TRP A 419 3.64 -11.93 24.43
N ALA A 420 4.16 -11.80 23.21
CA ALA A 420 4.20 -10.55 22.47
C ALA A 420 2.79 -10.12 22.02
N THR A 421 1.91 -11.06 21.65
CA THR A 421 0.49 -10.78 21.34
C THR A 421 -0.25 -10.23 22.58
N ILE A 422 -0.01 -10.84 23.76
CA ILE A 422 -0.61 -10.39 25.00
C ILE A 422 -0.09 -9.01 25.39
N LEU A 423 1.22 -8.78 25.28
CA LEU A 423 1.83 -7.48 25.55
C LEU A 423 1.25 -6.39 24.65
N MET A 424 1.09 -6.68 23.35
CA MET A 424 0.45 -5.75 22.43
C MET A 424 -1.00 -5.43 22.82
N ALA A 425 -1.78 -6.45 23.17
CA ALA A 425 -3.16 -6.23 23.62
C ALA A 425 -3.22 -5.33 24.86
N ILE A 426 -2.31 -5.54 25.84
CA ILE A 426 -2.21 -4.71 27.04
C ILE A 426 -1.84 -3.27 26.67
N LEU A 427 -0.83 -3.05 25.83
CA LEU A 427 -0.42 -1.72 25.38
C LEU A 427 -1.57 -0.99 24.65
N PHE A 428 -2.36 -1.72 23.85
CA PHE A 428 -3.49 -1.17 23.14
C PHE A 428 -4.66 -0.85 24.05
N ILE A 429 -4.93 -1.67 25.06
CA ILE A 429 -5.93 -1.35 26.10
C ILE A 429 -5.49 -0.12 26.91
N CYS A 430 -4.22 -0.02 27.28
CA CYS A 430 -3.69 1.15 27.97
C CYS A 430 -3.86 2.42 27.12
N ARG A 431 -3.62 2.34 25.81
CA ARG A 431 -3.87 3.49 24.92
C ARG A 431 -5.31 4.01 25.01
N TYR A 432 -6.32 3.12 24.96
CA TYR A 432 -7.74 3.54 25.06
C TYR A 432 -8.17 3.93 26.47
N ALA A 433 -7.45 3.48 27.50
CA ALA A 433 -7.78 3.82 28.89
C ALA A 433 -7.17 5.15 29.34
N PHE A 434 -6.08 5.60 28.74
CA PHE A 434 -5.30 6.76 29.18
C PHE A 434 -5.23 7.89 28.13
N LEU A 435 -5.79 7.70 26.93
CA LEU A 435 -6.02 8.69 25.88
C LEU A 435 -7.50 8.86 25.59
#